data_c5a126d451f5fe5a0a92a51d2276c528
#
_entry.id   c5a126d451f5fe5a0a92a51d2276c528
#
_cell.length_a   1.000
_cell.length_b   1.000
_cell.length_c   1.000
_cell.angle_alpha   90.00
_cell.angle_beta   90.00
_cell.angle_gamma   90.00
#
_symmetry.space_group_name_H-M   'P 1'
#
loop_
_entity.id
_entity.type
_entity.pdbx_description
1 polymer ?
#
loop_
_entity_poly.entity_id
_entity_poly.type
_entity_poly.pdbx_seq_one_letter_code
_entity_poly.pdbx_strand_id
1 'polypeptide(L)' 'MAKQNLNRIKSVLAEKNTNNKELASHLGKTESTVSRWCTNEVQPSVETLFEISKFLKVDIRELLISTEK' A
#
# COMPACT_ATOMS: atom_id res chain seq x y z
N MET A 1 -9.59 3.68 20.20
CA MET A 1 -8.69 4.65 19.60
C MET A 1 -8.78 4.53 18.07
N ALA A 2 -8.95 5.64 17.41
CA ALA A 2 -9.07 5.63 15.96
C ALA A 2 -7.71 5.34 15.33
N LYS A 3 -7.68 4.47 14.31
CA LYS A 3 -6.45 4.24 13.57
C LYS A 3 -6.21 5.41 12.62
N GLN A 4 -4.95 5.67 12.36
CA GLN A 4 -4.54 6.74 11.47
C GLN A 4 -4.38 6.22 10.06
N ASN A 5 -4.96 6.95 9.11
CA ASN A 5 -4.78 6.63 7.70
C ASN A 5 -3.50 7.29 7.21
N LEU A 6 -2.45 6.51 7.11
CA LEU A 6 -1.14 7.01 6.69
C LEU A 6 -0.82 6.68 5.24
N ASN A 7 -1.45 5.64 4.70
CA ASN A 7 -1.22 5.27 3.31
C ASN A 7 -2.55 5.16 2.56
N ARG A 8 -2.46 5.22 1.23
CA ARG A 8 -3.60 5.05 0.35
C ARG A 8 -3.36 3.91 -0.63
N ILE A 9 -2.72 2.86 -0.16
CA ILE A 9 -2.37 1.71 -0.99
C ILE A 9 -3.60 1.11 -1.66
N LYS A 10 -4.69 0.96 -0.90
CA LYS A 10 -5.93 0.40 -1.44
C LYS A 10 -6.43 1.18 -2.65
N SER A 11 -6.42 2.51 -2.55
CA SER A 11 -6.87 3.37 -3.65
C SER A 11 -5.99 3.20 -4.89
N VAL A 12 -4.68 3.14 -4.68
CA VAL A 12 -3.75 3.02 -5.80
C VAL A 12 -3.87 1.65 -6.46
N LEU A 13 -4.06 0.60 -5.67
CA LEU A 13 -4.29 -0.74 -6.23
C LEU A 13 -5.51 -0.73 -7.14
N ALA A 14 -6.59 -0.11 -6.67
CA ALA A 14 -7.81 -0.01 -7.47
C ALA A 14 -7.57 0.77 -8.77
N GLU A 15 -6.84 1.88 -8.68
CA GLU A 15 -6.51 2.70 -9.84
C GLU A 15 -5.70 1.90 -10.88
N LYS A 16 -4.90 0.95 -10.42
CA LYS A 16 -4.04 0.15 -11.30
C LYS A 16 -4.66 -1.20 -11.65
N ASN A 17 -5.93 -1.41 -11.31
CA ASN A 17 -6.63 -2.67 -11.57
C ASN A 17 -5.88 -3.87 -10.99
N THR A 18 -5.35 -3.69 -9.80
CA THR A 18 -4.56 -4.69 -9.12
C THR A 18 -5.26 -5.01 -7.80
N ASN A 19 -5.00 -6.19 -7.25
CA ASN A 19 -5.62 -6.58 -5.99
C ASN A 19 -4.56 -7.00 -4.97
N ASN A 20 -5.02 -7.25 -3.73
CA ASN A 20 -4.13 -7.61 -2.65
C ASN A 20 -3.36 -8.90 -2.94
N LYS A 21 -4.01 -9.85 -3.57
CA LYS A 21 -3.39 -11.14 -3.88
C LYS A 21 -2.20 -10.98 -4.81
N GLU A 22 -2.37 -10.18 -5.85
CA GLU A 22 -1.30 -9.94 -6.81
C GLU A 22 -0.11 -9.23 -6.16
N LEU A 23 -0.40 -8.23 -5.35
CA LEU A 23 0.66 -7.50 -4.66
C LEU A 23 1.39 -8.41 -3.67
N ALA A 24 0.63 -9.19 -2.91
CA ALA A 24 1.22 -10.11 -1.95
C ALA A 24 2.12 -11.12 -2.63
N SER A 25 1.67 -11.66 -3.76
CA SER A 25 2.46 -12.62 -4.52
C SER A 25 3.77 -12.01 -5.01
N HIS A 26 3.70 -10.79 -5.50
CA HIS A 26 4.90 -10.10 -6.00
C HIS A 26 5.91 -9.85 -4.88
N LEU A 27 5.44 -9.52 -3.70
CA LEU A 27 6.31 -9.19 -2.57
C LEU A 27 6.72 -10.40 -1.73
N GLY A 28 6.15 -11.56 -2.00
CA GLY A 28 6.39 -12.74 -1.18
C GLY A 28 5.77 -12.62 0.21
N LYS A 29 4.66 -11.90 0.30
CA LYS A 29 3.91 -11.72 1.55
C LYS A 29 2.56 -12.40 1.46
N THR A 30 1.84 -12.46 2.58
CA THR A 30 0.50 -13.02 2.58
C THR A 30 -0.51 -11.94 2.24
N GLU A 31 -1.68 -12.38 1.74
CA GLU A 31 -2.76 -11.43 1.47
C GLU A 31 -3.22 -10.75 2.75
N SER A 32 -3.16 -11.47 3.87
CA SER A 32 -3.52 -10.91 5.17
C SER A 32 -2.65 -9.72 5.52
N THR A 33 -1.34 -9.84 5.29
CA THR A 33 -0.40 -8.73 5.54
C THR A 33 -0.73 -7.52 4.68
N VAL A 34 -0.96 -7.75 3.38
CA VAL A 34 -1.30 -6.66 2.47
C VAL A 34 -2.62 -6.02 2.85
N SER A 35 -3.61 -6.85 3.24
CA SER A 35 -4.90 -6.33 3.67
C SER A 35 -4.75 -5.38 4.86
N ARG A 36 -3.88 -5.72 5.81
CA ARG A 36 -3.65 -4.86 6.97
C ARG A 36 -3.02 -3.53 6.59
N TRP A 37 -2.15 -3.54 5.57
CA TRP A 37 -1.60 -2.29 5.05
C TRP A 37 -2.73 -1.44 4.44
N CYS A 38 -3.61 -2.07 3.67
CA CYS A 38 -4.70 -1.38 2.98
C CYS A 38 -5.68 -0.75 3.96
N THR A 39 -5.89 -1.40 5.11
CA THR A 39 -6.79 -0.87 6.13
C THR A 39 -6.09 0.05 7.13
N ASN A 40 -4.80 0.26 6.95
CA ASN A 40 -3.98 1.10 7.83
C ASN A 40 -3.88 0.56 9.25
N GLU A 41 -4.07 -0.74 9.45
CA GLU A 41 -3.85 -1.37 10.75
C GLU A 41 -2.36 -1.48 11.04
N VAL A 42 -1.57 -1.78 9.99
CA VAL A 42 -0.12 -1.90 10.06
C VAL A 42 0.44 -1.18 8.84
N GLN A 43 1.58 -0.55 8.98
CA GLN A 43 2.20 0.14 7.87
C GLN A 43 3.36 -0.68 7.31
N PRO A 44 3.55 -0.71 5.98
CA PRO A 44 4.73 -1.36 5.42
C PRO A 44 5.97 -0.51 5.69
N SER A 45 7.13 -1.15 5.66
CA SER A 45 8.39 -0.43 5.81
C SER A 45 8.61 0.47 4.60
N VAL A 46 9.53 1.42 4.73
CA VAL A 46 9.87 2.30 3.60
C VAL A 46 10.39 1.48 2.42
N GLU A 47 11.20 0.46 2.70
CA GLU A 47 11.70 -0.42 1.64
C GLU A 47 10.57 -1.12 0.92
N THR A 48 9.59 -1.60 1.68
CA THR A 48 8.42 -2.25 1.09
C THR A 48 7.61 -1.28 0.25
N LEU A 49 7.47 -0.03 0.72
CA LEU A 49 6.78 1.00 -0.05
C LEU A 49 7.46 1.25 -1.39
N PHE A 50 8.79 1.25 -1.43
CA PHE A 50 9.52 1.38 -2.70
C PHE A 50 9.19 0.22 -3.62
N GLU A 51 9.14 -1.01 -3.09
CA GLU A 51 8.81 -2.18 -3.90
C GLU A 51 7.40 -2.08 -4.46
N ILE A 52 6.46 -1.64 -3.63
CA ILE A 52 5.08 -1.45 -4.07
C ILE A 52 5.01 -0.40 -5.19
N SER A 53 5.71 0.71 -5.00
CA SER A 53 5.70 1.78 -6.00
C SER A 53 6.24 1.31 -7.35
N LYS A 54 7.31 0.50 -7.33
CA LYS A 54 7.87 -0.05 -8.55
C LYS A 54 6.90 -1.01 -9.23
N PHE A 55 6.27 -1.86 -8.45
CA PHE A 55 5.31 -2.83 -8.98
C PHE A 55 4.12 -2.12 -9.63
N LEU A 56 3.61 -1.09 -8.98
CA LEU A 56 2.45 -0.35 -9.47
C LEU A 56 2.82 0.76 -10.45
N LYS A 57 4.11 1.02 -10.62
CA LYS A 57 4.62 2.07 -11.53
C LYS A 57 4.08 3.44 -11.15
N VAL A 58 4.17 3.76 -9.87
CA VAL A 58 3.76 5.07 -9.34
C VAL A 58 4.90 5.64 -8.50
N ASP A 59 4.82 6.93 -8.27
CA ASP A 59 5.73 7.59 -7.34
C ASP A 59 5.40 7.11 -5.93
N ILE A 60 6.43 6.85 -5.12
CA ILE A 60 6.20 6.37 -3.76
C ILE A 60 5.33 7.33 -2.96
N ARG A 61 5.41 8.62 -3.27
CA ARG A 61 4.60 9.63 -2.58
C ARG A 61 3.10 9.41 -2.78
N GLU A 62 2.73 8.78 -3.89
CA GLU A 62 1.31 8.50 -4.17
C GLU A 62 0.73 7.44 -3.26
N LEU A 63 1.59 6.67 -2.60
CA LEU A 63 1.15 5.64 -1.66
C LEU A 63 0.87 6.19 -0.27
N LEU A 64 1.19 7.44 -0.04
CA LEU A 64 1.05 8.06 1.27
C LEU A 64 -0.06 9.11 1.25
N ILE A 65 -0.62 9.36 2.42
CA ILE A 65 -1.64 10.40 2.57
C ILE A 65 -0.93 11.75 2.64
N SER A 66 -1.38 12.69 1.82
CA SER A 66 -0.80 14.02 1.82
C SER A 66 -1.15 14.76 3.10
N THR A 67 -0.16 15.46 3.65
CA THR A 67 -0.38 16.31 4.82
C THR A 67 -0.55 17.78 4.42
N GLU A 68 -0.37 18.07 3.14
CA GLU A 68 -0.58 19.42 2.62
C GLU A 68 -2.04 19.64 2.29
N LYS A 69 -2.54 20.79 2.60
CA LYS A 69 -3.93 21.13 2.33
C LYS A 69 -4.03 22.12 1.18
#